data_c058548c6334f542588a882b62a380d2
#
_entry.id   c058548c6334f542588a882b62a380d2
#
_cell.length_a   1.000
_cell.length_b   1.000
_cell.length_c   1.000
_cell.angle_alpha   90.00
_cell.angle_beta   90.00
_cell.angle_gamma   90.00
#
_symmetry.space_group_name_H-M   'P 1'
#
loop_
_entity.id
_entity.type
_entity.pdbx_description
1 polymer ?
#
loop_
_entity_poly.entity_id
_entity_poly.type
_entity_poly.pdbx_seq_one_letter_code
_entity_poly.pdbx_strand_id
1 'polypeptide(L)'
;MLTYVSEHRAEYMMTYGNITQQSVAVILRALLPLEQQGGELFFGEPALDIHDWMRTAADGRGMINVLDCVKLVQNPTLYASFLMWMLSELFEILPEAGDLDKPRMVFFFDEAHMLFRDAPAVLLQKVEQTVKLIRSRGVGVYFVTQSPSDIPDTVLAQLSNRVQHALRAYTPTELKAVRAAARAFRPNPAFQAEDAIMELGVGEALTSFLDEAGVPAMVERTKIICPQSLMSVPEPMVRAKVMMHDGMEKYDEFVDNVSAYEVLTAEREEAETAKQEEADRKAREKEEAQAEKLRLKEEEAERKRKQKLEDEARRKAERRAAKIESQLISAGGQVLKRGLLGVLKKW
;
A
#
# COMPACT_ATOMS: atom_id res chain seq x y z
N MET A 1 3.44 6.43 -1.56
CA MET A 1 2.24 6.76 -2.36
C MET A 1 1.21 7.60 -1.61
N LEU A 2 0.58 7.15 -0.52
CA LEU A 2 -0.48 7.93 0.17
C LEU A 2 0.00 9.28 0.69
N THR A 3 1.21 9.38 1.22
CA THR A 3 1.83 10.65 1.64
C THR A 3 2.04 11.57 0.44
N TYR A 4 2.56 11.06 -0.67
CA TYR A 4 2.72 11.77 -1.93
C TYR A 4 1.39 12.34 -2.44
N VAL A 5 0.33 11.52 -2.47
CA VAL A 5 -1.02 11.95 -2.87
C VAL A 5 -1.54 13.07 -1.95
N SER A 6 -1.24 13.00 -0.65
CA SER A 6 -1.63 14.05 0.31
C SER A 6 -0.90 15.37 0.06
N GLU A 7 0.38 15.33 -0.31
CA GLU A 7 1.21 16.48 -0.63
C GLU A 7 0.79 17.12 -1.98
N HIS A 8 0.46 16.31 -2.98
CA HIS A 8 0.08 16.73 -4.33
C HIS A 8 -1.44 16.75 -4.57
N ARG A 9 -2.24 16.84 -3.50
CA ARG A 9 -3.71 16.75 -3.56
C ARG A 9 -4.36 17.72 -4.56
N ALA A 10 -3.76 18.88 -4.78
CA ALA A 10 -4.30 19.89 -5.69
C ALA A 10 -4.34 19.40 -7.15
N GLU A 11 -3.36 18.63 -7.57
CA GLU A 11 -3.28 18.02 -8.89
C GLU A 11 -4.33 16.93 -9.06
N TYR A 12 -4.45 16.06 -8.04
CA TYR A 12 -5.38 14.94 -8.08
C TYR A 12 -6.84 15.34 -7.88
N MET A 13 -7.10 16.51 -7.26
CA MET A 13 -8.46 16.98 -6.97
C MET A 13 -9.28 17.21 -8.24
N MET A 14 -8.64 17.63 -9.34
CA MET A 14 -9.31 17.85 -10.63
C MET A 14 -9.77 16.55 -11.28
N THR A 15 -9.05 15.47 -11.09
CA THR A 15 -9.30 14.15 -11.72
C THR A 15 -10.12 13.22 -10.83
N TYR A 16 -9.84 13.20 -9.53
CA TYR A 16 -10.38 12.21 -8.59
C TYR A 16 -11.30 12.82 -7.53
N GLY A 17 -11.56 14.12 -7.58
CA GLY A 17 -12.39 14.81 -6.61
C GLY A 17 -11.65 15.19 -5.32
N ASN A 18 -12.39 15.55 -4.28
CA ASN A 18 -11.80 16.11 -3.05
C ASN A 18 -11.09 15.03 -2.20
N ILE A 19 -9.77 15.04 -2.22
CA ILE A 19 -8.91 14.21 -1.38
C ILE A 19 -8.54 15.00 -0.12
N THR A 20 -9.07 14.58 1.04
CA THR A 20 -8.79 15.25 2.31
C THR A 20 -7.62 14.58 3.04
N GLN A 21 -6.83 15.37 3.76
CA GLN A 21 -5.77 14.83 4.65
C GLN A 21 -6.37 13.86 5.69
N GLN A 22 -7.59 14.12 6.12
CA GLN A 22 -8.27 13.27 7.08
C GLN A 22 -8.57 11.88 6.51
N SER A 23 -8.99 11.80 5.25
CA SER A 23 -9.21 10.52 4.55
C SER A 23 -7.90 9.75 4.40
N VAL A 24 -6.82 10.40 3.98
CA VAL A 24 -5.49 9.79 3.88
C VAL A 24 -5.00 9.28 5.24
N ALA A 25 -5.17 10.08 6.30
CA ALA A 25 -4.79 9.68 7.65
C ALA A 25 -5.59 8.48 8.19
N VAL A 26 -6.87 8.35 7.80
CA VAL A 26 -7.68 7.17 8.15
C VAL A 26 -7.15 5.92 7.46
N ILE A 27 -6.82 6.01 6.17
CA ILE A 27 -6.25 4.88 5.41
C ILE A 27 -4.89 4.47 5.99
N LEU A 28 -3.99 5.42 6.25
CA LEU A 28 -2.68 5.15 6.86
C LEU A 28 -2.83 4.43 8.21
N ARG A 29 -3.73 4.91 9.08
CA ARG A 29 -3.98 4.25 10.37
C ARG A 29 -4.55 2.84 10.22
N ALA A 30 -5.31 2.56 9.17
CA ALA A 30 -5.83 1.23 8.90
C ALA A 30 -4.75 0.27 8.35
N LEU A 31 -3.72 0.79 7.68
CA LEU A 31 -2.60 0.00 7.15
C LEU A 31 -1.53 -0.34 8.20
N LEU A 32 -1.32 0.54 9.19
CA LEU A 32 -0.33 0.31 10.26
C LEU A 32 -0.45 -1.05 10.97
N PRO A 33 -1.64 -1.54 11.35
CA PRO A 33 -1.76 -2.86 11.96
C PRO A 33 -1.34 -4.00 11.02
N LEU A 34 -1.57 -3.88 9.70
CA LEU A 34 -1.14 -4.88 8.73
C LEU A 34 0.39 -4.97 8.66
N GLU A 35 1.06 -3.82 8.62
CA GLU A 35 2.52 -3.73 8.64
C GLU A 35 3.09 -4.37 9.91
N GLN A 36 2.56 -4.01 11.09
CA GLN A 36 2.99 -4.56 12.39
C GLN A 36 2.75 -6.07 12.53
N GLN A 37 1.79 -6.61 11.79
CA GLN A 37 1.44 -8.03 11.79
C GLN A 37 2.25 -8.86 10.79
N GLY A 38 3.30 -8.32 10.20
CA GLY A 38 4.14 -8.99 9.22
C GLY A 38 3.70 -8.77 7.77
N GLY A 39 2.99 -7.67 7.51
CA GLY A 39 2.54 -7.29 6.17
C GLY A 39 3.67 -7.19 5.16
N GLU A 40 4.87 -6.79 5.57
CA GLU A 40 6.06 -6.75 4.70
C GLU A 40 6.37 -8.10 4.07
N LEU A 41 6.31 -9.18 4.86
CA LEU A 41 6.51 -10.54 4.34
C LEU A 41 5.31 -11.02 3.53
N PHE A 42 4.10 -10.62 3.96
CA PHE A 42 2.87 -11.11 3.36
C PHE A 42 2.57 -10.48 2.00
N PHE A 43 2.87 -9.20 1.82
CA PHE A 43 2.70 -8.45 0.58
C PHE A 43 4.01 -8.33 -0.22
N GLY A 44 5.02 -9.15 0.12
CA GLY A 44 6.30 -9.21 -0.58
C GLY A 44 6.19 -9.86 -1.97
N GLU A 45 7.29 -9.80 -2.70
CA GLU A 45 7.41 -10.49 -4.00
C GLU A 45 8.41 -11.65 -3.90
N PRO A 46 8.21 -12.72 -4.69
CA PRO A 46 7.18 -12.90 -5.71
C PRO A 46 5.79 -13.16 -5.11
N ALA A 47 4.75 -12.59 -5.73
CA ALA A 47 3.38 -12.82 -5.33
C ALA A 47 2.98 -14.28 -5.57
N LEU A 48 2.15 -14.84 -4.68
CA LEU A 48 1.66 -16.19 -4.81
C LEU A 48 0.79 -16.35 -6.08
N ASP A 49 1.14 -17.31 -6.94
CA ASP A 49 0.41 -17.65 -8.14
C ASP A 49 -0.51 -18.86 -7.88
N ILE A 50 -1.81 -18.68 -8.05
CA ILE A 50 -2.81 -19.74 -7.86
C ILE A 50 -2.61 -20.91 -8.83
N HIS A 51 -2.02 -20.69 -10.01
CA HIS A 51 -1.72 -21.77 -10.94
C HIS A 51 -0.75 -22.81 -10.34
N ASP A 52 0.11 -22.42 -9.42
CA ASP A 52 0.99 -23.37 -8.74
C ASP A 52 0.24 -24.41 -7.90
N TRP A 53 -0.95 -24.06 -7.44
CA TRP A 53 -1.81 -24.99 -6.70
C TRP A 53 -2.57 -25.95 -7.63
N MET A 54 -2.63 -25.66 -8.93
CA MET A 54 -3.35 -26.45 -9.93
C MET A 54 -2.44 -27.46 -10.65
N ARG A 55 -1.22 -27.62 -10.18
CA ARG A 55 -0.26 -28.58 -10.75
C ARG A 55 -0.75 -30.02 -10.61
N THR A 56 -0.32 -30.85 -11.53
CA THR A 56 -0.54 -32.30 -11.48
C THR A 56 0.78 -33.04 -11.25
N ALA A 57 0.70 -34.12 -10.50
CA ALA A 57 1.83 -35.02 -10.29
C ALA A 57 2.16 -35.83 -11.55
N ALA A 58 3.30 -36.48 -11.59
CA ALA A 58 3.74 -37.29 -12.73
C ALA A 58 2.80 -38.46 -13.08
N ASP A 59 1.97 -38.89 -12.13
CA ASP A 59 0.93 -39.92 -12.34
C ASP A 59 -0.40 -39.36 -12.84
N GLY A 60 -0.46 -38.05 -13.13
CA GLY A 60 -1.63 -37.34 -13.65
C GLY A 60 -2.67 -36.97 -12.59
N ARG A 61 -2.42 -37.23 -11.30
CA ARG A 61 -3.28 -36.78 -10.21
C ARG A 61 -2.99 -35.33 -9.84
N GLY A 62 -4.02 -34.61 -9.39
CA GLY A 62 -3.85 -33.26 -8.85
C GLY A 62 -2.97 -33.24 -7.60
N MET A 63 -2.16 -32.19 -7.47
CA MET A 63 -1.37 -31.97 -6.27
C MET A 63 -2.28 -31.61 -5.09
N ILE A 64 -1.93 -32.11 -3.91
CA ILE A 64 -2.59 -31.76 -2.65
C ILE A 64 -1.76 -30.65 -2.02
N ASN A 65 -2.35 -29.46 -1.91
CA ASN A 65 -1.73 -28.31 -1.27
C ASN A 65 -2.35 -28.11 0.13
N VAL A 66 -1.52 -27.89 1.12
CA VAL A 66 -1.95 -27.60 2.49
C VAL A 66 -1.44 -26.24 2.89
N LEU A 67 -2.35 -25.28 3.03
CA LEU A 67 -2.03 -23.96 3.52
C LEU A 67 -2.09 -23.95 5.05
N ASP A 68 -0.93 -23.80 5.69
CA ASP A 68 -0.82 -23.66 7.14
C ASP A 68 -1.19 -22.24 7.57
N CYS A 69 -2.41 -22.06 8.08
CA CYS A 69 -2.94 -20.78 8.50
C CYS A 69 -2.77 -20.49 10.01
N VAL A 70 -2.05 -21.31 10.77
CA VAL A 70 -1.94 -21.16 12.24
C VAL A 70 -1.51 -19.75 12.68
N LYS A 71 -0.53 -19.16 12.00
CA LYS A 71 -0.09 -17.79 12.29
C LYS A 71 -1.04 -16.74 11.71
N LEU A 72 -1.56 -17.00 10.51
CA LEU A 72 -2.40 -16.07 9.78
C LEU A 72 -3.74 -15.83 10.50
N VAL A 73 -4.36 -16.89 11.04
CA VAL A 73 -5.62 -16.82 11.79
C VAL A 73 -5.52 -16.00 13.07
N GLN A 74 -4.32 -15.88 13.65
CA GLN A 74 -4.09 -15.02 14.82
C GLN A 74 -4.20 -13.52 14.47
N ASN A 75 -4.18 -13.18 13.18
CA ASN A 75 -4.29 -11.82 12.64
C ASN A 75 -5.53 -11.70 11.75
N PRO A 76 -6.73 -11.48 12.31
CA PRO A 76 -7.99 -11.55 11.56
C PRO A 76 -8.04 -10.63 10.33
N THR A 77 -7.46 -9.43 10.43
CA THR A 77 -7.43 -8.47 9.32
C THR A 77 -6.56 -8.97 8.17
N LEU A 78 -5.39 -9.53 8.48
CA LEU A 78 -4.49 -10.09 7.48
C LEU A 78 -5.09 -11.35 6.84
N TYR A 79 -5.71 -12.21 7.66
CA TYR A 79 -6.42 -13.40 7.19
C TYR A 79 -7.57 -13.04 6.24
N ALA A 80 -8.40 -12.05 6.61
CA ALA A 80 -9.47 -11.56 5.75
C ALA A 80 -8.94 -10.98 4.43
N SER A 81 -7.84 -10.22 4.49
CA SER A 81 -7.20 -9.66 3.29
C SER A 81 -6.68 -10.75 2.34
N PHE A 82 -6.05 -11.78 2.89
CA PHE A 82 -5.59 -12.94 2.13
C PHE A 82 -6.74 -13.66 1.43
N LEU A 83 -7.81 -13.94 2.17
CA LEU A 83 -8.98 -14.62 1.60
C LEU A 83 -9.66 -13.80 0.51
N MET A 84 -9.79 -12.49 0.72
CA MET A 84 -10.34 -11.59 -0.29
C MET A 84 -9.50 -11.58 -1.56
N TRP A 85 -8.18 -11.52 -1.42
CA TRP A 85 -7.26 -11.60 -2.54
C TRP A 85 -7.40 -12.95 -3.26
N MET A 86 -7.28 -14.06 -2.55
CA MET A 86 -7.36 -15.42 -3.09
C MET A 86 -8.67 -15.65 -3.87
N LEU A 87 -9.81 -15.29 -3.27
CA LEU A 87 -11.11 -15.45 -3.90
C LEU A 87 -11.29 -14.52 -5.11
N SER A 88 -10.65 -13.35 -5.11
CA SER A 88 -10.66 -12.44 -6.26
C SER A 88 -9.82 -12.98 -7.39
N GLU A 89 -8.61 -13.42 -7.08
CA GLU A 89 -7.66 -14.00 -8.02
C GLU A 89 -8.23 -15.21 -8.75
N LEU A 90 -8.93 -16.10 -8.03
CA LEU A 90 -9.65 -17.23 -8.64
C LEU A 90 -10.66 -16.79 -9.71
N PHE A 91 -11.31 -15.63 -9.53
CA PHE A 91 -12.24 -15.08 -10.50
C PHE A 91 -11.54 -14.44 -11.70
N GLU A 92 -10.39 -13.83 -11.49
CA GLU A 92 -9.65 -13.14 -12.55
C GLU A 92 -8.90 -14.13 -13.44
N ILE A 93 -8.25 -15.13 -12.84
CA ILE A 93 -7.39 -16.07 -13.57
C ILE A 93 -8.17 -17.17 -14.24
N LEU A 94 -9.21 -17.73 -13.59
CA LEU A 94 -9.89 -18.89 -14.12
C LEU A 94 -10.98 -18.48 -15.12
N PRO A 95 -10.88 -18.90 -16.39
CA PRO A 95 -11.94 -18.68 -17.37
C PRO A 95 -13.16 -19.53 -17.03
N GLU A 96 -14.33 -19.12 -17.50
CA GLU A 96 -15.52 -19.95 -17.43
C GLU A 96 -15.29 -21.25 -18.21
N ALA A 97 -15.55 -22.36 -17.55
CA ALA A 97 -15.27 -23.70 -18.07
C ALA A 97 -16.55 -24.48 -18.39
N GLY A 98 -17.72 -23.95 -17.99
CA GLY A 98 -18.98 -24.66 -18.08
C GLY A 98 -19.07 -25.85 -17.11
N ASP A 99 -19.87 -26.86 -17.47
CA ASP A 99 -20.00 -28.08 -16.67
C ASP A 99 -18.91 -29.08 -17.08
N LEU A 100 -17.92 -29.24 -16.21
CA LEU A 100 -16.84 -30.19 -16.34
C LEU A 100 -17.21 -31.50 -15.62
N ASP A 101 -16.76 -32.62 -16.15
CA ASP A 101 -16.91 -33.94 -15.51
C ASP A 101 -16.21 -34.02 -14.15
N LYS A 102 -15.11 -33.29 -13.97
CA LYS A 102 -14.35 -33.17 -12.73
C LYS A 102 -13.91 -31.73 -12.49
N PRO A 103 -13.89 -31.28 -11.25
CA PRO A 103 -13.35 -29.95 -10.94
C PRO A 103 -11.84 -29.87 -11.25
N ARG A 104 -11.40 -28.71 -11.67
CA ARG A 104 -9.95 -28.40 -11.87
C ARG A 104 -9.25 -28.24 -10.55
N MET A 105 -9.96 -27.74 -9.54
CA MET A 105 -9.43 -27.47 -8.21
C MET A 105 -10.55 -27.65 -7.18
N VAL A 106 -10.19 -28.06 -5.99
CA VAL A 106 -11.11 -28.21 -4.88
C VAL A 106 -10.52 -27.56 -3.64
N PHE A 107 -11.28 -26.69 -3.02
CA PHE A 107 -10.94 -26.06 -1.74
C PHE A 107 -11.69 -26.72 -0.58
N PHE A 108 -10.96 -27.03 0.47
CA PHE A 108 -11.50 -27.40 1.76
C PHE A 108 -11.18 -26.30 2.75
N PHE A 109 -12.22 -25.61 3.24
CA PHE A 109 -12.11 -24.65 4.32
C PHE A 109 -12.42 -25.36 5.63
N ASP A 110 -11.37 -25.78 6.31
CA ASP A 110 -11.48 -26.33 7.66
C ASP A 110 -11.74 -25.20 8.66
N GLU A 111 -12.48 -25.49 9.75
CA GLU A 111 -12.95 -24.50 10.71
C GLU A 111 -13.62 -23.28 10.01
N ALA A 112 -14.52 -23.58 9.08
CA ALA A 112 -15.14 -22.56 8.22
C ALA A 112 -15.85 -21.43 8.99
N HIS A 113 -16.17 -21.63 10.26
CA HIS A 113 -16.69 -20.58 11.11
C HIS A 113 -15.78 -19.35 11.19
N MET A 114 -14.45 -19.53 11.00
CA MET A 114 -13.48 -18.45 11.00
C MET A 114 -13.62 -17.52 9.78
N LEU A 115 -14.18 -17.99 8.67
CA LEU A 115 -14.48 -17.17 7.49
C LEU A 115 -15.63 -16.19 7.72
N PHE A 116 -16.51 -16.51 8.64
CA PHE A 116 -17.80 -15.83 8.81
C PHE A 116 -17.90 -15.04 10.12
N ARG A 117 -17.23 -15.53 11.17
CA ARG A 117 -17.23 -14.87 12.49
C ARG A 117 -16.42 -13.59 12.43
N ASP A 118 -17.03 -12.47 12.78
CA ASP A 118 -16.40 -11.15 12.85
C ASP A 118 -15.77 -10.67 11.51
N ALA A 119 -16.17 -11.32 10.40
CA ALA A 119 -15.65 -11.02 9.09
C ALA A 119 -16.19 -9.67 8.57
N PRO A 120 -15.37 -8.86 7.89
CA PRO A 120 -15.83 -7.65 7.24
C PRO A 120 -16.96 -7.96 6.24
N ALA A 121 -17.96 -7.08 6.14
CA ALA A 121 -19.09 -7.26 5.22
C ALA A 121 -18.66 -7.49 3.77
N VAL A 122 -17.57 -6.84 3.34
CA VAL A 122 -16.99 -7.00 2.01
C VAL A 122 -16.50 -8.43 1.77
N LEU A 123 -15.84 -9.05 2.77
CA LEU A 123 -15.41 -10.44 2.69
C LEU A 123 -16.61 -11.39 2.60
N LEU A 124 -17.63 -11.20 3.43
CA LEU A 124 -18.85 -12.01 3.39
C LEU A 124 -19.51 -11.97 2.01
N GLN A 125 -19.67 -10.78 1.44
CA GLN A 125 -20.21 -10.61 0.08
C GLN A 125 -19.35 -11.32 -0.97
N LYS A 126 -18.01 -11.24 -0.84
CA LYS A 126 -17.10 -11.91 -1.77
C LYS A 126 -17.21 -13.43 -1.67
N VAL A 127 -17.27 -13.98 -0.45
CA VAL A 127 -17.48 -15.43 -0.24
C VAL A 127 -18.81 -15.87 -0.84
N GLU A 128 -19.92 -15.17 -0.56
CA GLU A 128 -21.24 -15.47 -1.12
C GLU A 128 -21.21 -15.46 -2.66
N GLN A 129 -20.65 -14.43 -3.26
CA GLN A 129 -20.51 -14.33 -4.71
C GLN A 129 -19.68 -15.48 -5.27
N THR A 130 -18.56 -15.79 -4.62
CA THR A 130 -17.66 -16.85 -5.04
C THR A 130 -18.37 -18.20 -5.00
N VAL A 131 -18.97 -18.57 -3.90
CA VAL A 131 -19.67 -19.87 -3.74
C VAL A 131 -20.76 -20.03 -4.79
N LYS A 132 -21.48 -18.93 -5.13
CA LYS A 132 -22.54 -18.93 -6.14
C LYS A 132 -22.06 -19.19 -7.55
N LEU A 133 -20.86 -18.68 -7.92
CA LEU A 133 -20.42 -18.61 -9.30
C LEU A 133 -19.20 -19.49 -9.61
N ILE A 134 -18.47 -19.95 -8.59
CA ILE A 134 -17.15 -20.59 -8.79
C ILE A 134 -17.26 -21.95 -9.49
N ARG A 135 -18.42 -22.61 -9.40
CA ARG A 135 -18.68 -23.87 -10.10
C ARG A 135 -18.50 -23.74 -11.61
N SER A 136 -18.97 -22.63 -12.22
CA SER A 136 -18.82 -22.41 -13.66
C SER A 136 -17.36 -22.27 -14.10
N ARG A 137 -16.45 -22.03 -13.17
CA ARG A 137 -14.99 -21.99 -13.38
C ARG A 137 -14.29 -23.31 -13.10
N GLY A 138 -15.05 -24.35 -12.78
CA GLY A 138 -14.55 -25.68 -12.52
C GLY A 138 -13.90 -25.84 -11.15
N VAL A 139 -14.32 -25.05 -10.14
CA VAL A 139 -13.81 -25.14 -8.77
C VAL A 139 -14.88 -25.66 -7.83
N GLY A 140 -14.51 -26.68 -7.02
CA GLY A 140 -15.33 -27.19 -5.93
C GLY A 140 -14.95 -26.54 -4.60
N VAL A 141 -15.96 -26.30 -3.74
CA VAL A 141 -15.70 -25.73 -2.41
C VAL A 141 -16.39 -26.59 -1.35
N TYR A 142 -15.66 -26.96 -0.33
CA TYR A 142 -16.13 -27.67 0.85
C TYR A 142 -15.90 -26.82 2.09
N PHE A 143 -16.95 -26.67 2.89
CA PHE A 143 -16.85 -26.06 4.21
C PHE A 143 -16.97 -27.14 5.28
N VAL A 144 -15.99 -27.18 6.17
CA VAL A 144 -15.97 -28.06 7.34
C VAL A 144 -16.11 -27.20 8.58
N THR A 145 -17.14 -27.47 9.38
CA THR A 145 -17.43 -26.70 10.60
C THR A 145 -18.03 -27.58 11.68
N GLN A 146 -17.93 -27.14 12.90
CA GLN A 146 -18.50 -27.83 14.07
C GLN A 146 -20.02 -27.64 14.19
N SER A 147 -20.56 -26.57 13.61
CA SER A 147 -22.01 -26.31 13.63
C SER A 147 -22.50 -25.72 12.31
N PRO A 148 -23.60 -26.23 11.75
CA PRO A 148 -24.20 -25.64 10.55
C PRO A 148 -24.61 -24.17 10.72
N SER A 149 -24.93 -23.74 11.94
CA SER A 149 -25.34 -22.36 12.24
C SER A 149 -24.17 -21.35 12.13
N ASP A 150 -22.92 -21.80 11.97
CA ASP A 150 -21.77 -20.95 11.81
C ASP A 150 -21.65 -20.36 10.40
N ILE A 151 -22.35 -20.98 9.44
CA ILE A 151 -22.34 -20.56 8.04
C ILE A 151 -23.62 -19.76 7.76
N PRO A 152 -23.53 -18.56 7.16
CA PRO A 152 -24.69 -17.74 6.80
C PRO A 152 -25.69 -18.49 5.90
N ASP A 153 -26.96 -18.25 6.09
CA ASP A 153 -28.05 -18.91 5.31
C ASP A 153 -27.90 -18.65 3.80
N THR A 154 -27.41 -17.49 3.40
CA THR A 154 -27.12 -17.13 2.00
C THR A 154 -26.10 -18.04 1.35
N VAL A 155 -25.08 -18.45 2.10
CA VAL A 155 -24.05 -19.42 1.67
C VAL A 155 -24.61 -20.84 1.73
N LEU A 156 -25.25 -21.22 2.84
CA LEU A 156 -25.87 -22.54 3.00
C LEU A 156 -26.87 -22.89 1.89
N ALA A 157 -27.60 -21.90 1.38
CA ALA A 157 -28.55 -22.07 0.28
C ALA A 157 -27.86 -22.47 -1.04
N GLN A 158 -26.53 -22.24 -1.19
CA GLN A 158 -25.77 -22.65 -2.36
C GLN A 158 -25.12 -24.04 -2.18
N LEU A 159 -25.09 -24.56 -0.95
CA LEU A 159 -24.43 -25.82 -0.59
C LEU A 159 -25.49 -26.95 -0.58
N SER A 160 -25.66 -27.58 -1.72
CA SER A 160 -26.70 -28.60 -1.88
C SER A 160 -26.28 -30.01 -1.40
N ASN A 161 -24.96 -30.28 -1.40
CA ASN A 161 -24.41 -31.54 -0.90
C ASN A 161 -24.09 -31.41 0.60
N ARG A 162 -24.54 -32.34 1.41
CA ARG A 162 -24.41 -32.26 2.87
C ARG A 162 -24.00 -33.58 3.49
N VAL A 163 -23.04 -33.50 4.42
CA VAL A 163 -22.60 -34.59 5.30
C VAL A 163 -22.69 -34.05 6.71
N GLN A 164 -23.58 -34.61 7.53
CA GLN A 164 -23.78 -34.19 8.90
C GLN A 164 -23.44 -35.32 9.86
N HIS A 165 -22.38 -35.10 10.62
CA HIS A 165 -22.01 -36.00 11.73
C HIS A 165 -22.86 -35.71 12.96
N ALA A 166 -22.71 -36.54 14.02
CA ALA A 166 -23.45 -36.39 15.25
C ALA A 166 -23.31 -34.99 15.85
N LEU A 167 -24.46 -34.42 16.26
CA LEU A 167 -24.50 -33.26 17.14
C LEU A 167 -25.09 -33.70 18.49
N ARG A 168 -24.43 -33.29 19.56
CA ARG A 168 -24.98 -33.47 20.92
C ARG A 168 -25.49 -32.12 21.39
N ALA A 169 -26.74 -32.10 21.87
CA ALA A 169 -27.38 -30.88 22.30
C ALA A 169 -27.80 -31.01 23.78
N TYR A 170 -27.22 -30.16 24.60
CA TYR A 170 -27.50 -30.11 26.06
C TYR A 170 -28.19 -28.82 26.45
N THR A 171 -28.21 -27.83 25.57
CA THR A 171 -28.83 -26.53 25.79
C THR A 171 -29.94 -26.25 24.78
N PRO A 172 -30.92 -25.37 25.12
CA PRO A 172 -31.93 -24.95 24.16
C PRO A 172 -31.39 -24.36 22.85
N THR A 173 -30.25 -23.70 22.91
CA THR A 173 -29.59 -23.11 21.74
C THR A 173 -29.00 -24.19 20.82
N GLU A 174 -28.38 -25.21 21.39
CA GLU A 174 -27.83 -26.35 20.63
C GLU A 174 -28.98 -27.17 20.01
N LEU A 175 -30.09 -27.38 20.73
CA LEU A 175 -31.29 -28.02 20.19
C LEU A 175 -31.85 -27.27 18.98
N LYS A 176 -31.82 -25.92 18.98
CA LYS A 176 -32.21 -25.13 17.80
C LYS A 176 -31.30 -25.41 16.62
N ALA A 177 -29.98 -25.49 16.85
CA ALA A 177 -28.99 -25.81 15.80
C ALA A 177 -29.23 -27.21 15.20
N VAL A 178 -29.46 -28.21 16.03
CA VAL A 178 -29.80 -29.58 15.57
C VAL A 178 -31.09 -29.57 14.73
N ARG A 179 -32.14 -28.87 15.16
CA ARG A 179 -33.38 -28.72 14.39
C ARG A 179 -33.17 -28.02 13.06
N ALA A 180 -32.36 -26.97 13.05
CA ALA A 180 -32.05 -26.26 11.82
C ALA A 180 -31.29 -27.18 10.85
N ALA A 181 -30.28 -27.92 11.32
CA ALA A 181 -29.58 -28.92 10.54
C ALA A 181 -30.48 -29.99 9.97
N ALA A 182 -31.37 -30.56 10.79
CA ALA A 182 -32.34 -31.60 10.39
C ALA A 182 -33.32 -31.10 9.31
N ARG A 183 -33.84 -29.89 9.46
CA ARG A 183 -34.79 -29.28 8.50
C ARG A 183 -34.16 -28.95 7.16
N ALA A 184 -32.86 -28.86 7.10
CA ALA A 184 -32.11 -28.57 5.86
C ALA A 184 -31.99 -29.80 4.94
N PHE A 185 -32.35 -30.99 5.42
CA PHE A 185 -32.40 -32.20 4.62
C PHE A 185 -33.80 -32.44 4.01
N ARG A 186 -33.80 -33.09 2.85
CA ARG A 186 -35.02 -33.65 2.30
C ARG A 186 -35.44 -34.84 3.20
N PRO A 187 -36.64 -34.82 3.80
CA PRO A 187 -37.04 -35.80 4.81
C PRO A 187 -37.10 -37.20 4.25
N ASN A 188 -36.72 -38.18 5.07
CA ASN A 188 -36.85 -39.59 4.80
C ASN A 188 -38.00 -40.13 5.70
N PRO A 189 -39.01 -40.81 5.14
CA PRO A 189 -40.13 -41.33 5.93
C PRO A 189 -39.71 -42.47 6.91
N ALA A 190 -38.54 -43.07 6.74
CA ALA A 190 -38.05 -44.15 7.59
C ALA A 190 -37.58 -43.73 8.98
N PHE A 191 -37.19 -42.46 9.15
CA PHE A 191 -36.69 -41.93 10.44
C PHE A 191 -36.80 -40.42 10.51
N GLN A 192 -36.73 -39.88 11.75
CA GLN A 192 -36.66 -38.44 11.98
C GLN A 192 -35.20 -37.99 11.98
N ALA A 193 -34.85 -37.04 11.12
CA ALA A 193 -33.46 -36.55 10.99
C ALA A 193 -32.94 -35.89 12.28
N GLU A 194 -33.82 -35.21 13.04
CA GLU A 194 -33.50 -34.58 14.34
C GLU A 194 -33.01 -35.62 15.35
N ASP A 195 -33.74 -36.72 15.50
CA ASP A 195 -33.39 -37.80 16.43
C ASP A 195 -32.13 -38.53 15.95
N ALA A 196 -32.10 -38.83 14.65
CA ALA A 196 -30.96 -39.54 14.05
C ALA A 196 -29.64 -38.77 14.25
N ILE A 197 -29.60 -37.42 14.04
CA ILE A 197 -28.38 -36.61 14.25
C ILE A 197 -27.86 -36.77 15.68
N MET A 198 -28.75 -36.79 16.67
CA MET A 198 -28.36 -36.93 18.08
C MET A 198 -27.89 -38.35 18.45
N GLU A 199 -28.32 -39.36 17.70
CA GLU A 199 -28.03 -40.78 17.95
C GLU A 199 -26.84 -41.33 17.16
N LEU A 200 -26.39 -40.63 16.10
CA LEU A 200 -25.24 -41.09 15.27
C LEU A 200 -24.05 -41.51 16.12
N GLY A 201 -23.45 -42.63 15.77
CA GLY A 201 -22.24 -43.13 16.36
C GLY A 201 -20.96 -42.58 15.69
N VAL A 202 -19.82 -42.98 16.19
CA VAL A 202 -18.53 -42.65 15.57
C VAL A 202 -18.47 -43.31 14.19
N GLY A 203 -18.05 -42.55 13.18
CA GLY A 203 -17.99 -43.00 11.79
C GLY A 203 -19.37 -43.13 11.11
N GLU A 204 -20.43 -42.52 11.67
CA GLU A 204 -21.72 -42.39 11.04
C GLU A 204 -22.04 -40.94 10.69
N ALA A 205 -22.80 -40.74 9.64
CA ALA A 205 -23.30 -39.43 9.22
C ALA A 205 -24.66 -39.53 8.57
N LEU A 206 -25.41 -38.43 8.56
CA LEU A 206 -26.52 -38.21 7.63
C LEU A 206 -25.94 -37.58 6.35
N THR A 207 -26.31 -38.14 5.21
CA THR A 207 -25.86 -37.64 3.91
C THR A 207 -27.04 -37.31 3.00
N SER A 208 -26.88 -36.26 2.20
CA SER A 208 -27.78 -35.92 1.10
C SER A 208 -26.97 -35.27 0.02
N PHE A 209 -26.94 -35.90 -1.15
CA PHE A 209 -26.24 -35.41 -2.33
C PHE A 209 -27.20 -35.11 -3.45
N LEU A 210 -26.80 -34.27 -4.39
CA LEU A 210 -27.59 -34.03 -5.60
C LEU A 210 -27.58 -35.29 -6.48
N ASP A 211 -28.76 -35.60 -7.04
CA ASP A 211 -28.89 -36.58 -8.10
C ASP A 211 -28.44 -35.98 -9.48
N GLU A 212 -28.52 -36.77 -10.54
CA GLU A 212 -28.18 -36.36 -11.92
C GLU A 212 -29.05 -35.20 -12.43
N ALA A 213 -30.24 -35.03 -11.88
CA ALA A 213 -31.16 -33.93 -12.18
C ALA A 213 -30.89 -32.67 -11.34
N GLY A 214 -29.88 -32.68 -10.45
CA GLY A 214 -29.56 -31.59 -9.55
C GLY A 214 -30.56 -31.44 -8.37
N VAL A 215 -31.33 -32.49 -8.07
CA VAL A 215 -32.29 -32.50 -6.96
C VAL A 215 -31.64 -33.14 -5.75
N PRO A 216 -31.74 -32.55 -4.53
CA PRO A 216 -31.22 -33.18 -3.32
C PRO A 216 -31.94 -34.53 -3.05
N ALA A 217 -31.15 -35.58 -2.88
CA ALA A 217 -31.63 -36.90 -2.51
C ALA A 217 -32.23 -36.87 -1.11
N MET A 218 -33.14 -37.82 -0.79
CA MET A 218 -33.61 -38.01 0.59
C MET A 218 -32.44 -38.29 1.51
N VAL A 219 -32.51 -37.78 2.73
CA VAL A 219 -31.46 -38.00 3.72
C VAL A 219 -31.30 -39.48 4.05
N GLU A 220 -30.05 -39.93 4.08
CA GLU A 220 -29.71 -41.31 4.43
C GLU A 220 -28.70 -41.38 5.57
N ARG A 221 -28.84 -42.41 6.43
CA ARG A 221 -27.82 -42.71 7.45
C ARG A 221 -26.71 -43.54 6.81
N THR A 222 -25.51 -43.01 6.81
CA THR A 222 -24.38 -43.54 6.07
C THR A 222 -23.24 -43.87 7.03
N LYS A 223 -22.51 -44.94 6.75
CA LYS A 223 -21.25 -45.25 7.43
C LYS A 223 -20.10 -44.61 6.63
N ILE A 224 -19.26 -43.89 7.36
CA ILE A 224 -18.04 -43.27 6.79
C ILE A 224 -16.91 -44.29 6.87
N ILE A 225 -16.23 -44.56 5.77
CA ILE A 225 -15.09 -45.46 5.73
C ILE A 225 -13.91 -44.86 6.49
N CYS A 226 -13.06 -45.71 7.05
CA CYS A 226 -11.86 -45.26 7.74
C CYS A 226 -10.93 -44.50 6.79
N PRO A 227 -10.27 -43.41 7.22
CA PRO A 227 -9.25 -42.74 6.42
C PRO A 227 -8.07 -43.69 6.16
N GLN A 228 -7.49 -43.57 4.97
CA GLN A 228 -6.29 -44.36 4.58
C GLN A 228 -4.97 -43.68 5.04
N SER A 229 -5.07 -42.67 5.89
CA SER A 229 -3.94 -41.92 6.42
C SER A 229 -3.87 -42.00 7.94
N LEU A 230 -2.70 -41.71 8.49
CA LEU A 230 -2.52 -41.59 9.93
C LEU A 230 -3.31 -40.40 10.47
N MET A 231 -4.11 -40.64 11.52
CA MET A 231 -4.91 -39.57 12.18
C MET A 231 -4.08 -38.93 13.31
N SER A 232 -2.87 -38.50 13.02
CA SER A 232 -2.00 -37.82 13.98
C SER A 232 -1.18 -36.74 13.26
N VAL A 233 -0.61 -35.84 14.05
CA VAL A 233 0.34 -34.84 13.53
C VAL A 233 1.53 -35.62 12.91
N PRO A 234 1.96 -35.28 11.68
CA PRO A 234 3.10 -35.90 11.04
C PRO A 234 4.38 -35.62 11.84
N GLU A 235 5.31 -36.54 11.81
CA GLU A 235 6.62 -36.33 12.40
C GLU A 235 7.30 -35.11 11.79
N PRO A 236 8.02 -34.28 12.58
CA PRO A 236 8.67 -33.08 12.09
C PRO A 236 9.56 -33.30 10.87
N MET A 237 10.23 -34.43 10.80
CA MET A 237 11.10 -34.82 9.68
C MET A 237 10.29 -35.05 8.38
N VAL A 238 9.09 -35.63 8.48
CA VAL A 238 8.20 -35.83 7.32
C VAL A 238 7.70 -34.47 6.80
N ARG A 239 7.29 -33.59 7.71
CA ARG A 239 6.89 -32.23 7.35
C ARG A 239 8.01 -31.47 6.66
N ALA A 240 9.21 -31.47 7.24
CA ALA A 240 10.38 -30.81 6.65
C ALA A 240 10.70 -31.37 5.24
N LYS A 241 10.63 -32.68 5.05
CA LYS A 241 10.85 -33.30 3.74
C LYS A 241 9.82 -32.89 2.71
N VAL A 242 8.55 -32.78 3.08
CA VAL A 242 7.49 -32.29 2.18
C VAL A 242 7.74 -30.85 1.77
N MET A 243 8.07 -29.99 2.74
CA MET A 243 8.35 -28.57 2.48
C MET A 243 9.61 -28.35 1.61
N MET A 244 10.59 -29.23 1.68
CA MET A 244 11.81 -29.15 0.84
C MET A 244 11.56 -29.56 -0.63
N HIS A 245 10.45 -30.22 -0.94
CA HIS A 245 10.17 -30.77 -2.27
C HIS A 245 8.77 -30.42 -2.76
N ASP A 246 8.21 -29.33 -2.29
CA ASP A 246 6.85 -28.91 -2.65
C ASP A 246 6.80 -28.17 -4.01
N GLY A 247 7.97 -27.83 -4.57
CA GLY A 247 8.09 -27.09 -5.83
C GLY A 247 7.64 -25.63 -5.71
N MET A 248 7.74 -25.09 -4.49
CA MET A 248 7.42 -23.69 -4.15
C MET A 248 8.68 -22.88 -3.83
N GLU A 249 9.87 -23.43 -4.16
CA GLU A 249 11.18 -22.84 -3.84
C GLU A 249 11.34 -21.41 -4.40
N LYS A 250 10.59 -21.06 -5.46
CA LYS A 250 10.59 -19.70 -6.02
C LYS A 250 10.08 -18.64 -5.04
N TYR A 251 9.36 -19.05 -3.99
CA TYR A 251 8.84 -18.13 -2.95
C TYR A 251 9.77 -18.01 -1.74
N ASP A 252 10.85 -18.78 -1.69
CA ASP A 252 11.84 -18.69 -0.61
C ASP A 252 12.82 -17.52 -0.82
N GLU A 253 12.96 -17.05 -2.07
CA GLU A 253 13.82 -15.92 -2.41
C GLU A 253 12.97 -14.65 -2.54
N PHE A 254 13.29 -13.66 -1.72
CA PHE A 254 12.68 -12.33 -1.82
C PHE A 254 13.17 -11.63 -3.08
N VAL A 255 12.24 -11.15 -3.89
CA VAL A 255 12.52 -10.35 -5.10
C VAL A 255 12.23 -8.90 -4.78
N ASP A 256 13.27 -8.07 -4.81
CA ASP A 256 13.15 -6.63 -4.62
C ASP A 256 13.04 -5.95 -5.99
N ASN A 257 11.82 -5.70 -6.42
CA ASN A 257 11.55 -4.95 -7.65
C ASN A 257 11.46 -3.46 -7.35
N VAL A 258 11.87 -2.62 -8.31
CA VAL A 258 11.72 -1.18 -8.20
C VAL A 258 10.25 -0.83 -7.98
N SER A 259 9.95 -0.37 -6.79
CA SER A 259 8.60 -0.02 -6.36
C SER A 259 8.25 1.44 -6.68
N ALA A 260 6.97 1.75 -6.66
CA ALA A 260 6.51 3.14 -6.76
C ALA A 260 7.07 4.04 -5.64
N TYR A 261 7.44 3.46 -4.50
CA TYR A 261 8.07 4.19 -3.40
C TYR A 261 9.43 4.72 -3.79
N GLU A 262 10.29 3.89 -4.39
CA GLU A 262 11.64 4.28 -4.82
C GLU A 262 11.59 5.32 -5.93
N VAL A 263 10.71 5.12 -6.92
CA VAL A 263 10.52 6.10 -8.01
C VAL A 263 10.08 7.45 -7.44
N LEU A 264 9.07 7.49 -6.58
CA LEU A 264 8.58 8.73 -5.97
C LEU A 264 9.59 9.35 -5.01
N THR A 265 10.43 8.55 -4.35
CA THR A 265 11.49 9.05 -3.47
C THR A 265 12.59 9.69 -4.29
N ALA A 266 13.02 9.05 -5.39
CA ALA A 266 14.03 9.60 -6.30
C ALA A 266 13.55 10.92 -6.94
N GLU A 267 12.30 10.97 -7.44
CA GLU A 267 11.70 12.21 -7.97
C GLU A 267 11.65 13.34 -6.93
N ARG A 268 11.38 13.00 -5.68
CA ARG A 268 11.36 13.98 -4.58
C ARG A 268 12.76 14.51 -4.28
N GLU A 269 13.75 13.65 -4.20
CA GLU A 269 15.14 14.03 -3.97
C GLU A 269 15.66 14.92 -5.11
N GLU A 270 15.35 14.58 -6.37
CA GLU A 270 15.67 15.40 -7.53
C GLU A 270 15.00 16.78 -7.48
N ALA A 271 13.71 16.83 -7.10
CA ALA A 271 12.99 18.08 -6.96
C ALA A 271 13.51 18.95 -5.80
N GLU A 272 13.93 18.34 -4.69
CA GLU A 272 14.53 19.05 -3.56
C GLU A 272 15.92 19.59 -3.92
N THR A 273 16.76 18.82 -4.61
CA THR A 273 18.07 19.26 -5.09
C THR A 273 17.96 20.41 -6.09
N ALA A 274 17.03 20.31 -7.05
CA ALA A 274 16.77 21.37 -8.02
C ALA A 274 16.30 22.68 -7.34
N LYS A 275 15.45 22.58 -6.32
CA LYS A 275 15.02 23.76 -5.53
C LYS A 275 16.18 24.39 -4.76
N GLN A 276 17.05 23.55 -4.20
CA GLN A 276 18.22 24.03 -3.47
C GLN A 276 19.21 24.73 -4.41
N GLU A 277 19.50 24.15 -5.57
CA GLU A 277 20.36 24.75 -6.58
C GLU A 277 19.81 26.11 -7.09
N GLU A 278 18.49 26.18 -7.30
CA GLU A 278 17.83 27.44 -7.69
C GLU A 278 17.92 28.50 -6.59
N ALA A 279 17.75 28.08 -5.32
CA ALA A 279 17.88 29.00 -4.18
C ALA A 279 19.32 29.51 -4.05
N ASP A 280 20.30 28.64 -4.19
CA ASP A 280 21.74 28.99 -4.14
C ASP A 280 22.13 29.91 -5.30
N ARG A 281 21.61 29.65 -6.51
CA ARG A 281 21.82 30.54 -7.67
C ARG A 281 21.24 31.93 -7.40
N LYS A 282 19.99 32.01 -6.91
CA LYS A 282 19.36 33.31 -6.57
C LYS A 282 20.12 34.03 -5.44
N ALA A 283 20.69 33.30 -4.49
CA ALA A 283 21.50 33.88 -3.43
C ALA A 283 22.80 34.48 -3.98
N ARG A 284 23.51 33.76 -4.85
CA ARG A 284 24.73 34.26 -5.53
C ARG A 284 24.45 35.47 -6.40
N GLU A 285 23.37 35.44 -7.21
CA GLU A 285 22.97 36.58 -8.03
C GLU A 285 22.69 37.84 -7.18
N LYS A 286 22.05 37.67 -6.01
CA LYS A 286 21.82 38.77 -5.07
C LYS A 286 23.10 39.30 -4.45
N GLU A 287 24.02 38.42 -4.10
CA GLU A 287 25.33 38.78 -3.53
C GLU A 287 26.19 39.53 -4.53
N GLU A 288 26.25 39.04 -5.78
CA GLU A 288 26.96 39.71 -6.88
C GLU A 288 26.33 41.10 -7.17
N ALA A 289 25.03 41.21 -7.23
CA ALA A 289 24.35 42.49 -7.44
C ALA A 289 24.58 43.48 -6.27
N GLN A 290 24.70 43.00 -5.03
CA GLN A 290 25.07 43.84 -3.90
C GLN A 290 26.54 44.27 -3.95
N ALA A 291 27.44 43.38 -4.30
CA ALA A 291 28.88 43.67 -4.46
C ALA A 291 29.11 44.70 -5.59
N GLU A 292 28.43 44.55 -6.71
CA GLU A 292 28.50 45.51 -7.81
C GLU A 292 27.97 46.92 -7.40
N LYS A 293 26.82 46.98 -6.68
CA LYS A 293 26.32 48.25 -6.14
C LYS A 293 27.31 48.90 -5.17
N LEU A 294 28.01 48.12 -4.38
CA LEU A 294 29.00 48.64 -3.45
C LEU A 294 30.23 49.19 -4.20
N ARG A 295 30.73 48.46 -5.20
CA ARG A 295 31.82 48.95 -6.08
C ARG A 295 31.47 50.24 -6.78
N LEU A 296 30.25 50.33 -7.37
CA LEU A 296 29.83 51.56 -8.04
C LEU A 296 29.76 52.73 -7.06
N LYS A 297 29.28 52.52 -5.82
CA LYS A 297 29.27 53.59 -4.78
C LYS A 297 30.68 54.00 -4.37
N GLU A 298 31.64 53.07 -4.27
CA GLU A 298 33.02 53.38 -3.94
C GLU A 298 33.70 54.15 -5.07
N GLU A 299 33.48 53.76 -6.33
CA GLU A 299 33.98 54.48 -7.50
C GLU A 299 33.43 55.90 -7.60
N GLU A 300 32.11 56.05 -7.32
CA GLU A 300 31.49 57.40 -7.28
C GLU A 300 32.06 58.26 -6.15
N ALA A 301 32.30 57.68 -4.99
CA ALA A 301 32.88 58.36 -3.84
C ALA A 301 34.34 58.75 -4.14
N GLU A 302 35.09 57.90 -4.80
CA GLU A 302 36.46 58.16 -5.22
C GLU A 302 36.54 59.29 -6.30
N ARG A 303 35.65 59.25 -7.30
CA ARG A 303 35.50 60.33 -8.28
C ARG A 303 35.19 61.67 -7.62
N LYS A 304 34.23 61.69 -6.68
CA LYS A 304 33.85 62.91 -5.92
C LYS A 304 35.04 63.44 -5.07
N ARG A 305 35.85 62.52 -4.49
CA ARG A 305 37.09 62.91 -3.76
C ARG A 305 38.13 63.50 -4.68
N LYS A 306 38.40 62.89 -5.86
CA LYS A 306 39.34 63.43 -6.85
C LYS A 306 38.90 64.78 -7.34
N GLN A 307 37.63 64.96 -7.66
CA GLN A 307 37.08 66.24 -8.13
C GLN A 307 37.19 67.36 -7.07
N LYS A 308 36.95 67.04 -5.78
CA LYS A 308 37.17 67.99 -4.68
C LYS A 308 38.62 68.40 -4.53
N LEU A 309 39.57 67.44 -4.66
CA LEU A 309 40.97 67.72 -4.59
C LEU A 309 41.47 68.57 -5.76
N GLU A 310 40.98 68.35 -6.98
CA GLU A 310 41.26 69.14 -8.16
C GLU A 310 40.69 70.57 -8.02
N ASP A 311 39.46 70.71 -7.56
CA ASP A 311 38.80 71.99 -7.29
C ASP A 311 39.55 72.80 -6.19
N GLU A 312 40.00 72.12 -5.13
CA GLU A 312 40.83 72.76 -4.09
C GLU A 312 42.21 73.17 -4.63
N ALA A 313 42.81 72.31 -5.43
CA ALA A 313 44.12 72.64 -6.08
C ALA A 313 43.97 73.84 -7.03
N ARG A 314 42.89 73.85 -7.83
CA ARG A 314 42.55 74.95 -8.72
C ARG A 314 42.32 76.26 -7.95
N ARG A 315 41.51 76.26 -6.90
CA ARG A 315 41.27 77.42 -6.00
C ARG A 315 42.56 77.88 -5.35
N LYS A 316 43.44 76.99 -4.92
CA LYS A 316 44.80 77.34 -4.39
C LYS A 316 45.69 77.96 -5.45
N ALA A 317 45.68 77.46 -6.70
CA ALA A 317 46.39 77.99 -7.82
C ALA A 317 45.84 79.38 -8.17
N GLU A 318 44.55 79.59 -8.26
CA GLU A 318 43.92 80.89 -8.52
C GLU A 318 44.25 81.92 -7.42
N ARG A 319 44.20 81.48 -6.13
CA ARG A 319 44.59 82.36 -5.01
C ARG A 319 46.10 82.73 -5.08
N ARG A 320 47.00 81.77 -5.51
CA ARG A 320 48.42 82.08 -5.72
C ARG A 320 48.61 83.01 -6.88
N ALA A 321 47.91 82.82 -8.01
CA ALA A 321 47.96 83.73 -9.16
C ALA A 321 47.50 85.12 -8.80
N ALA A 322 46.35 85.26 -8.13
CA ALA A 322 45.83 86.55 -7.64
C ALA A 322 46.75 87.23 -6.63
N LYS A 323 47.44 86.45 -5.78
CA LYS A 323 48.50 87.02 -4.88
C LYS A 323 49.69 87.47 -5.59
N ILE A 324 50.16 86.79 -6.64
CA ILE A 324 51.31 87.23 -7.53
C ILE A 324 50.84 88.45 -8.28
N GLU A 325 49.67 88.50 -8.85
CA GLU A 325 49.16 89.62 -9.59
C GLU A 325 49.06 90.87 -8.70
N SER A 326 48.52 90.76 -7.50
CA SER A 326 48.50 91.86 -6.52
C SER A 326 49.88 92.28 -6.07
N GLN A 327 50.85 91.41 -5.97
CA GLN A 327 52.21 91.74 -5.69
C GLN A 327 52.90 92.45 -6.87
N LEU A 328 52.59 92.00 -8.10
CA LEU A 328 53.06 92.70 -9.32
C LEU A 328 52.51 94.09 -9.46
N ILE A 329 51.21 94.28 -9.20
CA ILE A 329 50.53 95.56 -9.21
C ILE A 329 51.09 96.50 -8.11
N SER A 330 51.33 95.97 -6.91
CA SER A 330 51.96 96.74 -5.82
C SER A 330 53.46 97.10 -6.13
N ALA A 331 54.17 96.13 -6.73
CA ALA A 331 55.58 96.45 -7.16
C ALA A 331 55.61 97.45 -8.33
N GLY A 332 54.73 97.27 -9.33
CA GLY A 332 54.59 98.21 -10.43
C GLY A 332 54.22 99.63 -9.98
N GLY A 333 53.28 99.66 -8.98
CA GLY A 333 52.93 100.98 -8.37
C GLY A 333 54.06 101.62 -7.59
N GLN A 334 54.94 100.86 -6.98
CA GLN A 334 56.16 101.38 -6.32
C GLN A 334 57.18 101.86 -7.32
N VAL A 335 57.33 101.20 -8.48
CA VAL A 335 58.25 101.56 -9.54
C VAL A 335 57.75 102.88 -10.24
N LEU A 336 56.46 103.00 -10.46
CA LEU A 336 55.84 104.23 -10.99
C LEU A 336 55.89 105.37 -9.97
N LYS A 337 55.76 105.16 -8.69
CA LYS A 337 56.00 106.17 -7.66
C LYS A 337 57.42 106.57 -7.53
N ARG A 338 58.37 105.71 -7.70
CA ARG A 338 59.82 106.10 -7.71
C ARG A 338 60.21 106.75 -8.99
N GLY A 339 59.63 106.40 -10.14
CA GLY A 339 59.88 107.06 -11.42
C GLY A 339 59.41 108.49 -11.48
N LEU A 340 58.23 108.78 -10.93
CA LEU A 340 57.57 110.09 -10.84
C LEU A 340 58.27 111.00 -9.82
N LEU A 341 58.80 110.50 -8.74
CA LEU A 341 59.53 111.29 -7.73
C LEU A 341 60.99 111.63 -8.17
N GLY A 342 61.51 110.88 -9.16
CA GLY A 342 62.84 111.13 -9.72
C GLY A 342 62.85 112.27 -10.78
N VAL A 343 61.71 112.60 -11.37
CA VAL A 343 61.62 113.62 -12.44
C VAL A 343 61.24 115.00 -11.85
N LEU A 344 60.72 115.03 -10.62
CA LEU A 344 60.34 116.28 -9.94
C LEU A 344 61.46 116.88 -9.04
N LYS A 345 62.68 116.35 -9.08
CA LYS A 345 63.82 116.93 -8.35
C LYS A 345 64.93 117.46 -9.26
N LYS A 346 64.58 117.67 -10.52
CA LYS A 346 65.44 118.49 -11.46
C LYS A 346 64.50 119.41 -12.25
N TRP A 347 63.97 120.33 -11.56
CA TRP A 347 63.69 121.72 -11.97
C TRP A 347 63.37 122.53 -10.74
#